data_df2d67ceef68cb87e31fd3e7e9c2b47e
#
_entry.id   df2d67ceef68cb87e31fd3e7e9c2b47e
#
_cell.length_a   1.000
_cell.length_b   1.000
_cell.length_c   1.000
_cell.angle_alpha   90.00
_cell.angle_beta   90.00
_cell.angle_gamma   90.00
#
_symmetry.space_group_name_H-M   'P 1'
#
loop_
_entity.id
_entity.type
_entity.pdbx_description
1 polymer ?
#
loop_
_entity_poly.entity_id
_entity_poly.type
_entity_poly.pdbx_seq_one_letter_code
_entity_poly.pdbx_strand_id
1 'polypeptide(L)'
;MDINKMFFDENEKPLDRLVSDGGYAAVFRSFGCIGDSLSSGEFEKYREGGNGFYDFYEYSWGQFMARMCGSKAYNFSKGGMTAERFLDGFGVECGCWNPENICQAYILALGVNDILVPGMDIGTVADVDLDDYNNNADSFAGRFVKIMQKCREVQPDAKLFLVTMPKGGYFREGQDEQADKHQQLMYDIAETFGNTYVIDLRKYGPTYEGEFGNGIYMCGHLNAAGYLLTAQMIASYIDYIVRHNLRDFRAVGFIGTRHRNIKVPEKE
;
A
#
# COMPACT_ATOMS: atom_id res chain seq x y z
N MET A 1 11.29 25.08 -23.84
CA MET A 1 11.03 23.65 -23.62
C MET A 1 9.77 23.57 -22.75
N ASP A 2 8.74 22.90 -23.22
CA ASP A 2 7.55 22.68 -22.39
C ASP A 2 7.88 21.58 -21.39
N ILE A 3 7.96 21.95 -20.11
CA ILE A 3 8.33 21.06 -19.02
C ILE A 3 7.32 19.90 -18.88
N ASN A 4 6.06 20.13 -19.24
CA ASN A 4 5.03 19.09 -19.18
C ASN A 4 5.37 17.93 -20.14
N LYS A 5 5.91 18.23 -21.33
CA LYS A 5 6.31 17.19 -22.30
C LYS A 5 7.48 16.31 -21.84
N MET A 6 8.19 16.69 -20.77
CA MET A 6 9.24 15.85 -20.17
C MET A 6 8.65 14.76 -19.26
N PHE A 7 7.44 14.98 -18.76
CA PHE A 7 6.85 14.19 -17.68
C PHE A 7 5.55 13.49 -18.08
N PHE A 8 4.90 13.93 -19.15
CA PHE A 8 3.59 13.43 -19.53
C PHE A 8 3.60 12.85 -20.95
N ASP A 9 3.23 11.60 -21.05
CA ASP A 9 2.55 11.06 -22.21
C ASP A 9 1.06 10.95 -21.82
N GLU A 10 0.18 11.61 -22.59
CA GLU A 10 -1.27 11.64 -22.32
C GLU A 10 -1.90 10.22 -22.34
N ASN A 11 -1.23 9.26 -22.95
CA ASN A 11 -1.67 7.87 -23.06
C ASN A 11 -0.98 6.93 -22.06
N GLU A 12 -0.02 7.42 -21.26
CA GLU A 12 0.73 6.60 -20.31
C GLU A 12 -0.20 6.02 -19.25
N LYS A 13 -0.08 4.72 -19.01
CA LYS A 13 -0.72 4.02 -17.89
C LYS A 13 0.30 3.80 -16.77
N PRO A 14 -0.16 3.58 -15.52
CA PRO A 14 0.73 3.53 -14.35
C PRO A 14 1.91 2.56 -14.43
N LEU A 15 1.78 1.44 -15.14
CA LEU A 15 2.82 0.42 -15.22
C LEU A 15 3.38 0.21 -16.64
N ASP A 16 3.12 1.13 -17.59
CA ASP A 16 3.71 1.07 -18.93
C ASP A 16 5.25 1.23 -18.87
N ARG A 17 5.75 1.84 -17.78
CA ARG A 17 7.17 1.98 -17.51
C ARG A 17 7.49 1.56 -16.07
N LEU A 18 8.40 0.62 -15.89
CA LEU A 18 8.93 0.28 -14.58
C LEU A 18 10.19 1.10 -14.29
N VAL A 19 10.21 1.79 -13.14
CA VAL A 19 11.38 2.52 -12.65
C VAL A 19 12.28 1.57 -11.85
N SER A 20 13.58 1.68 -12.03
CA SER A 20 14.58 0.86 -11.32
C SER A 20 15.27 1.61 -10.17
N ASP A 21 15.16 2.94 -10.15
CA ASP A 21 15.79 3.87 -9.19
C ASP A 21 14.77 4.55 -8.28
N GLY A 22 13.54 4.02 -8.24
CA GLY A 22 12.44 4.59 -7.48
C GLY A 22 11.72 5.77 -8.14
N GLY A 23 12.26 6.37 -9.21
CA GLY A 23 11.65 7.52 -9.88
C GLY A 23 11.22 8.61 -8.88
N TYR A 24 10.04 9.20 -9.09
CA TYR A 24 9.51 10.21 -8.16
C TYR A 24 9.04 9.66 -6.80
N ALA A 25 8.98 8.35 -6.59
CA ALA A 25 8.79 7.81 -5.24
C ALA A 25 9.98 8.18 -4.33
N ALA A 26 11.15 8.47 -4.89
CA ALA A 26 12.34 8.92 -4.16
C ALA A 26 12.20 10.31 -3.49
N VAL A 27 11.11 11.05 -3.72
CA VAL A 27 10.85 12.30 -2.96
C VAL A 27 10.51 12.04 -1.49
N PHE A 28 10.11 10.79 -1.15
CA PHE A 28 9.82 10.38 0.22
C PHE A 28 11.07 9.85 0.93
N ARG A 29 11.33 10.33 2.13
CA ARG A 29 12.42 9.84 3.00
C ARG A 29 12.02 8.61 3.81
N SER A 30 10.72 8.40 4.03
CA SER A 30 10.23 7.29 4.84
C SER A 30 8.87 6.78 4.35
N PHE A 31 8.72 5.45 4.37
CA PHE A 31 7.50 4.73 4.06
C PHE A 31 7.10 3.84 5.24
N GLY A 32 5.83 3.87 5.62
CA GLY A 32 5.21 2.87 6.50
C GLY A 32 4.48 1.83 5.65
N CYS A 33 4.93 0.59 5.68
CA CYS A 33 4.35 -0.50 4.90
C CYS A 33 3.40 -1.30 5.79
N ILE A 34 2.09 -1.08 5.63
CA ILE A 34 1.02 -1.75 6.39
C ILE A 34 0.44 -2.84 5.50
N GLY A 35 0.48 -4.09 5.94
CA GLY A 35 -0.01 -5.20 5.13
C GLY A 35 0.07 -6.56 5.80
N ASP A 36 -0.06 -7.58 4.99
CA ASP A 36 -0.03 -8.99 5.38
C ASP A 36 1.29 -9.70 4.97
N SER A 37 1.23 -11.01 4.75
CA SER A 37 2.37 -11.84 4.33
C SER A 37 3.00 -11.38 3.00
N LEU A 38 2.20 -10.86 2.07
CA LEU A 38 2.71 -10.33 0.80
C LEU A 38 3.48 -9.01 0.97
N SER A 39 3.43 -8.41 2.16
CA SER A 39 4.13 -7.16 2.52
C SER A 39 5.26 -7.38 3.52
N SER A 40 5.16 -8.40 4.39
CA SER A 40 6.15 -8.65 5.45
C SER A 40 7.47 -9.25 4.93
N GLY A 41 7.50 -9.76 3.70
CA GLY A 41 8.63 -10.53 3.18
C GLY A 41 8.55 -12.00 3.55
N GLU A 42 7.33 -12.54 3.73
CA GLU A 42 7.13 -13.95 4.05
C GLU A 42 7.41 -14.83 2.85
N PHE A 43 8.28 -15.84 3.07
CA PHE A 43 8.59 -16.90 2.11
C PHE A 43 7.94 -18.18 2.55
N GLU A 44 7.41 -18.94 1.58
CA GLU A 44 6.91 -20.27 1.81
C GLU A 44 7.92 -21.30 1.31
N LYS A 45 8.19 -22.31 2.12
CA LYS A 45 9.06 -23.42 1.76
C LYS A 45 8.35 -24.76 1.96
N TYR A 46 8.28 -25.55 0.90
CA TYR A 46 7.83 -26.92 0.98
C TYR A 46 8.81 -27.78 1.78
N ARG A 47 8.27 -28.54 2.72
CA ARG A 47 9.01 -29.55 3.49
C ARG A 47 8.26 -30.88 3.44
N GLU A 48 8.98 -31.99 3.59
CA GLU A 48 8.36 -33.25 3.92
C GLU A 48 7.67 -33.11 5.30
N GLY A 49 6.35 -33.25 5.34
CA GLY A 49 5.54 -33.03 6.55
C GLY A 49 4.80 -31.70 6.65
N GLY A 50 4.88 -30.82 5.64
CA GLY A 50 4.10 -29.57 5.56
C GLY A 50 4.91 -28.34 5.15
N ASN A 51 4.21 -27.26 4.87
CA ASN A 51 4.83 -25.99 4.47
C ASN A 51 5.38 -25.25 5.69
N GLY A 52 6.53 -24.60 5.53
CA GLY A 52 7.07 -23.67 6.51
C GLY A 52 7.00 -22.24 5.97
N PHE A 53 6.64 -21.28 6.83
CA PHE A 53 6.57 -19.86 6.53
C PHE A 53 7.69 -19.15 7.27
N TYR A 54 8.36 -18.22 6.59
CA TYR A 54 9.54 -17.51 7.12
C TYR A 54 9.50 -16.05 6.69
N ASP A 55 9.48 -15.14 7.65
CA ASP A 55 9.63 -13.70 7.39
C ASP A 55 11.08 -13.35 7.16
N PHE A 56 11.37 -12.83 5.95
CA PHE A 56 12.66 -12.24 5.59
C PHE A 56 12.42 -10.79 5.17
N TYR A 57 12.25 -9.92 6.13
CA TYR A 57 11.90 -8.52 5.90
C TYR A 57 12.82 -7.80 4.92
N GLU A 58 14.10 -8.17 4.87
CA GLU A 58 15.08 -7.63 3.93
C GLU A 58 14.70 -7.83 2.46
N TYR A 59 13.87 -8.83 2.18
CA TYR A 59 13.33 -9.12 0.86
C TYR A 59 11.92 -8.57 0.64
N SER A 60 11.30 -7.95 1.63
CA SER A 60 9.99 -7.34 1.44
C SER A 60 10.03 -6.29 0.33
N TRP A 61 8.91 -6.09 -0.36
CA TRP A 61 8.83 -5.03 -1.38
C TRP A 61 9.12 -3.65 -0.78
N GLY A 62 8.75 -3.41 0.48
CA GLY A 62 9.04 -2.16 1.18
C GLY A 62 10.54 -1.91 1.31
N GLN A 63 11.33 -2.93 1.65
CA GLN A 63 12.79 -2.83 1.75
C GLN A 63 13.46 -2.70 0.39
N PHE A 64 13.00 -3.40 -0.63
CA PHE A 64 13.49 -3.19 -2.00
C PHE A 64 13.21 -1.76 -2.45
N MET A 65 12.00 -1.25 -2.23
CA MET A 65 11.62 0.12 -2.57
C MET A 65 12.46 1.15 -1.81
N ALA A 66 12.69 0.94 -0.50
CA ALA A 66 13.55 1.82 0.29
C ALA A 66 14.98 1.89 -0.27
N ARG A 67 15.55 0.76 -0.69
CA ARG A 67 16.88 0.72 -1.33
C ARG A 67 16.91 1.45 -2.67
N MET A 68 15.88 1.30 -3.50
CA MET A 68 15.77 2.00 -4.79
C MET A 68 15.61 3.51 -4.59
N CYS A 69 14.82 3.93 -3.63
CA CYS A 69 14.51 5.35 -3.37
C CYS A 69 15.54 6.07 -2.48
N GLY A 70 16.50 5.36 -1.87
CA GLY A 70 17.36 5.94 -0.84
C GLY A 70 16.59 6.35 0.43
N SER A 71 15.51 5.66 0.74
CA SER A 71 14.56 5.96 1.81
C SER A 71 14.66 4.93 2.95
N LYS A 72 13.86 5.13 4.02
CA LYS A 72 13.65 4.14 5.07
C LYS A 72 12.24 3.54 4.94
N ALA A 73 12.12 2.22 4.99
CA ALA A 73 10.85 1.54 5.12
C ALA A 73 10.68 0.97 6.53
N TYR A 74 9.51 1.24 7.13
CA TYR A 74 9.09 0.63 8.39
C TYR A 74 8.15 -0.53 8.08
N ASN A 75 8.42 -1.68 8.71
CA ASN A 75 7.56 -2.86 8.57
C ASN A 75 6.42 -2.81 9.59
N PHE A 76 5.24 -2.56 9.12
CA PHE A 76 3.99 -2.68 9.85
C PHE A 76 3.13 -3.80 9.25
N SER A 77 3.78 -4.90 8.84
CA SER A 77 3.15 -6.02 8.16
C SER A 77 3.50 -7.34 8.84
N LYS A 78 2.59 -8.31 8.76
CA LYS A 78 2.78 -9.65 9.35
C LYS A 78 1.92 -10.67 8.60
N GLY A 79 2.39 -11.90 8.49
CA GLY A 79 1.65 -13.01 7.91
C GLY A 79 0.25 -13.18 8.49
N GLY A 80 -0.74 -13.43 7.65
CA GLY A 80 -2.14 -13.61 8.04
C GLY A 80 -2.85 -12.37 8.59
N MET A 81 -2.29 -11.17 8.40
CA MET A 81 -2.85 -9.94 8.95
C MET A 81 -4.17 -9.57 8.27
N THR A 82 -5.16 -9.18 9.09
CA THR A 82 -6.42 -8.56 8.70
C THR A 82 -6.51 -7.15 9.29
N ALA A 83 -7.41 -6.31 8.77
CA ALA A 83 -7.65 -4.98 9.34
C ALA A 83 -8.07 -5.05 10.82
N GLU A 84 -8.90 -6.05 11.17
CA GLU A 84 -9.28 -6.32 12.57
C GLU A 84 -8.07 -6.60 13.45
N ARG A 85 -7.27 -7.63 13.12
CA ARG A 85 -6.08 -8.01 13.91
C ARG A 85 -5.07 -6.88 14.03
N PHE A 86 -4.97 -6.04 13.00
CA PHE A 86 -4.11 -4.86 13.02
C PHE A 86 -4.54 -3.88 14.11
N LEU A 87 -5.85 -3.60 14.20
CA LEU A 87 -6.43 -2.71 15.21
C LEU A 87 -6.44 -3.32 16.61
N ASP A 88 -6.63 -4.64 16.75
CA ASP A 88 -6.75 -5.34 18.01
C ASP A 88 -5.43 -5.43 18.82
N GLY A 89 -4.31 -5.03 18.22
CA GLY A 89 -3.04 -4.99 18.96
C GLY A 89 -1.81 -4.87 18.10
N PHE A 90 -1.76 -5.46 16.91
CA PHE A 90 -0.54 -5.50 16.12
C PHE A 90 -0.05 -4.09 15.72
N GLY A 91 -0.94 -3.16 15.40
CA GLY A 91 -0.57 -1.78 15.08
C GLY A 91 0.15 -1.06 16.23
N VAL A 92 -0.14 -1.43 17.48
CA VAL A 92 0.58 -0.97 18.68
C VAL A 92 1.88 -1.75 18.85
N GLU A 93 1.83 -3.09 18.75
CA GLU A 93 2.99 -3.98 18.89
C GLU A 93 4.11 -3.63 17.93
N CYS A 94 3.79 -3.41 16.65
CA CYS A 94 4.77 -3.04 15.63
C CYS A 94 5.19 -1.55 15.68
N GLY A 95 4.58 -0.75 16.55
CA GLY A 95 4.89 0.68 16.72
C GLY A 95 4.41 1.56 15.58
N CYS A 96 3.37 1.17 14.84
CA CYS A 96 2.82 1.95 13.72
C CYS A 96 2.35 3.35 14.17
N TRP A 97 1.81 3.42 15.38
CA TRP A 97 1.31 4.66 15.98
C TRP A 97 2.36 5.41 16.82
N ASN A 98 3.61 4.89 16.89
CA ASN A 98 4.66 5.52 17.69
C ASN A 98 5.17 6.79 16.97
N PRO A 99 5.21 7.96 17.64
CA PRO A 99 5.77 9.20 17.08
C PRO A 99 7.20 9.06 16.54
N GLU A 100 7.98 8.11 17.01
CA GLU A 100 9.34 7.84 16.52
C GLU A 100 9.36 7.15 15.13
N ASN A 101 8.25 6.52 14.75
CA ASN A 101 8.09 5.79 13.49
C ASN A 101 7.23 6.55 12.46
N ILE A 102 7.11 7.88 12.62
CA ILE A 102 6.32 8.71 11.70
C ILE A 102 6.88 8.61 10.28
N CYS A 103 5.99 8.34 9.32
CA CYS A 103 6.33 8.23 7.92
C CYS A 103 5.77 9.40 7.11
N GLN A 104 6.47 9.76 6.03
CA GLN A 104 5.97 10.75 5.07
C GLN A 104 4.87 10.16 4.18
N ALA A 105 4.94 8.85 3.94
CA ALA A 105 3.91 8.11 3.22
C ALA A 105 3.63 6.78 3.92
N TYR A 106 2.36 6.37 3.92
CA TYR A 106 1.96 5.03 4.32
C TYR A 106 1.38 4.30 3.09
N ILE A 107 1.79 3.06 2.90
CA ILE A 107 1.30 2.18 1.84
C ILE A 107 0.52 1.07 2.53
N LEU A 108 -0.79 1.03 2.28
CA LEU A 108 -1.71 0.10 2.92
C LEU A 108 -2.10 -1.00 1.93
N ALA A 109 -1.73 -2.23 2.22
CA ALA A 109 -1.93 -3.42 1.40
C ALA A 109 -2.58 -4.54 2.22
N LEU A 110 -3.71 -4.23 2.88
CA LEU A 110 -4.56 -5.19 3.60
C LEU A 110 -5.79 -5.54 2.76
N GLY A 111 -6.40 -6.68 3.06
CA GLY A 111 -7.66 -7.11 2.48
C GLY A 111 -7.69 -8.56 2.01
N VAL A 112 -6.57 -9.14 1.56
CA VAL A 112 -6.53 -10.53 1.09
C VAL A 112 -7.02 -11.48 2.18
N ASN A 113 -6.47 -11.37 3.38
CA ASN A 113 -6.89 -12.22 4.51
C ASN A 113 -8.27 -11.87 5.05
N ASP A 114 -8.68 -10.61 4.94
CA ASP A 114 -10.03 -10.18 5.34
C ASP A 114 -11.09 -10.90 4.49
N ILE A 115 -10.91 -10.94 3.16
CA ILE A 115 -11.83 -11.64 2.24
C ILE A 115 -11.89 -13.15 2.53
N LEU A 116 -10.81 -13.75 3.02
CA LEU A 116 -10.78 -15.17 3.37
C LEU A 116 -11.57 -15.48 4.65
N VAL A 117 -11.92 -14.48 5.46
CA VAL A 117 -12.77 -14.67 6.65
C VAL A 117 -14.21 -14.91 6.21
N PRO A 118 -14.82 -16.05 6.56
CA PRO A 118 -16.21 -16.30 6.20
C PRO A 118 -17.15 -15.24 6.74
N GLY A 119 -18.01 -14.68 5.89
CA GLY A 119 -19.00 -13.68 6.28
C GLY A 119 -18.45 -12.27 6.47
N MET A 120 -17.20 -12.00 6.10
CA MET A 120 -16.64 -10.65 6.15
C MET A 120 -17.45 -9.73 5.24
N ASP A 121 -17.97 -8.65 5.80
CA ASP A 121 -18.57 -7.56 5.05
C ASP A 121 -17.48 -6.58 4.61
N ILE A 122 -17.37 -6.37 3.30
CA ILE A 122 -16.43 -5.39 2.76
C ILE A 122 -16.85 -3.96 3.17
N GLY A 123 -18.15 -3.72 3.26
CA GLY A 123 -18.66 -2.39 3.59
C GLY A 123 -18.46 -1.37 2.46
N THR A 124 -18.72 -0.12 2.81
CA THR A 124 -18.63 1.04 1.91
C THR A 124 -18.11 2.26 2.67
N VAL A 125 -17.91 3.38 1.98
CA VAL A 125 -17.56 4.66 2.63
C VAL A 125 -18.67 5.18 3.56
N ALA A 126 -19.90 4.71 3.42
CA ALA A 126 -20.99 5.04 4.36
C ALA A 126 -20.80 4.44 5.77
N ASP A 127 -19.92 3.45 5.90
CA ASP A 127 -19.54 2.82 7.16
C ASP A 127 -18.52 3.65 7.96
N VAL A 128 -18.11 4.80 7.43
CA VAL A 128 -17.02 5.60 7.95
C VAL A 128 -17.54 6.91 8.53
N ASP A 129 -17.18 7.17 9.77
CA ASP A 129 -17.34 8.49 10.40
C ASP A 129 -16.04 9.30 10.18
N LEU A 130 -16.16 10.43 9.51
CA LEU A 130 -15.02 11.28 9.16
C LEU A 130 -14.46 12.06 10.35
N ASP A 131 -15.28 12.29 11.37
CA ASP A 131 -14.95 13.09 12.54
C ASP A 131 -14.45 12.24 13.71
N ASP A 132 -15.01 11.05 13.91
CA ASP A 132 -14.64 10.11 14.98
C ASP A 132 -14.61 8.66 14.51
N TYR A 133 -13.42 8.14 14.27
CA TYR A 133 -13.22 6.75 13.84
C TYR A 133 -13.72 5.69 14.82
N ASN A 134 -14.09 6.05 16.05
CA ASN A 134 -14.68 5.11 16.99
C ASN A 134 -16.14 4.77 16.64
N ASN A 135 -16.77 5.60 15.80
CA ASN A 135 -18.10 5.38 15.25
C ASN A 135 -18.09 4.61 13.92
N ASN A 136 -16.91 4.30 13.36
CA ASN A 136 -16.85 3.50 12.13
C ASN A 136 -17.53 2.13 12.36
N ALA A 137 -18.28 1.68 11.36
CA ALA A 137 -18.96 0.38 11.41
C ALA A 137 -17.96 -0.78 11.48
N ASP A 138 -18.43 -1.92 11.96
CA ASP A 138 -17.62 -3.15 12.09
C ASP A 138 -17.60 -3.94 10.76
N SER A 139 -17.18 -3.25 9.70
CA SER A 139 -16.92 -3.78 8.36
C SER A 139 -15.44 -3.65 8.01
N PHE A 140 -14.99 -4.28 6.92
CA PHE A 140 -13.62 -4.05 6.43
C PHE A 140 -13.38 -2.56 6.15
N ALA A 141 -14.31 -1.87 5.48
CA ALA A 141 -14.20 -0.45 5.18
C ALA A 141 -13.99 0.39 6.44
N GLY A 142 -14.84 0.21 7.47
CA GLY A 142 -14.73 0.95 8.73
C GLY A 142 -13.42 0.69 9.46
N ARG A 143 -12.98 -0.56 9.52
CA ARG A 143 -11.71 -0.96 10.15
C ARG A 143 -10.50 -0.44 9.37
N PHE A 144 -10.50 -0.59 8.04
CA PHE A 144 -9.41 -0.13 7.17
C PHE A 144 -9.23 1.40 7.25
N VAL A 145 -10.34 2.15 7.18
CA VAL A 145 -10.29 3.61 7.31
C VAL A 145 -9.88 4.04 8.71
N LYS A 146 -10.28 3.33 9.77
CA LYS A 146 -9.77 3.59 11.13
C LYS A 146 -8.25 3.49 11.19
N ILE A 147 -7.62 2.53 10.51
CA ILE A 147 -6.15 2.45 10.41
C ILE A 147 -5.59 3.72 9.74
N MET A 148 -6.20 4.18 8.64
CA MET A 148 -5.80 5.41 7.95
C MET A 148 -5.94 6.65 8.84
N GLN A 149 -7.06 6.79 9.54
CA GLN A 149 -7.33 7.91 10.44
C GLN A 149 -6.29 7.96 11.57
N LYS A 150 -5.94 6.80 12.15
CA LYS A 150 -4.87 6.69 13.16
C LYS A 150 -3.48 7.05 12.60
N CYS A 151 -3.16 6.70 11.35
CA CYS A 151 -1.94 7.17 10.70
C CYS A 151 -1.91 8.70 10.57
N ARG A 152 -3.06 9.32 10.32
CA ARG A 152 -3.20 10.78 10.23
C ARG A 152 -3.18 11.48 11.58
N GLU A 153 -3.59 10.85 12.64
CA GLU A 153 -3.40 11.40 13.98
C GLU A 153 -1.92 11.63 14.29
N VAL A 154 -1.06 10.65 13.94
CA VAL A 154 0.40 10.76 14.16
C VAL A 154 1.10 11.62 13.11
N GLN A 155 0.59 11.64 11.86
CA GLN A 155 1.12 12.47 10.78
C GLN A 155 0.01 12.99 9.86
N PRO A 156 -0.56 14.17 10.15
CA PRO A 156 -1.70 14.72 9.40
C PRO A 156 -1.42 14.99 7.91
N ASP A 157 -0.16 15.27 7.56
CA ASP A 157 0.26 15.61 6.20
C ASP A 157 0.71 14.37 5.40
N ALA A 158 0.74 13.17 5.99
CA ALA A 158 1.18 11.95 5.33
C ALA A 158 0.38 11.68 4.05
N LYS A 159 1.08 11.20 3.03
CA LYS A 159 0.44 10.66 1.83
C LYS A 159 0.07 9.21 2.06
N LEU A 160 -1.16 8.84 1.73
CA LEU A 160 -1.66 7.48 1.87
C LEU A 160 -1.80 6.84 0.49
N PHE A 161 -1.22 5.66 0.33
CA PHE A 161 -1.31 4.87 -0.89
C PHE A 161 -2.03 3.56 -0.57
N LEU A 162 -3.18 3.34 -1.19
CA LEU A 162 -4.04 2.18 -0.99
C LEU A 162 -3.78 1.18 -2.11
N VAL A 163 -3.30 -0.01 -1.77
CA VAL A 163 -2.96 -1.04 -2.75
C VAL A 163 -4.15 -1.97 -2.92
N THR A 164 -4.63 -2.12 -4.16
CA THR A 164 -5.66 -3.11 -4.47
C THR A 164 -5.07 -4.51 -4.52
N MET A 165 -5.88 -5.51 -4.17
CA MET A 165 -5.48 -6.92 -4.25
C MET A 165 -5.20 -7.31 -5.72
N PRO A 166 -4.06 -7.94 -6.02
CA PRO A 166 -3.79 -8.47 -7.36
C PRO A 166 -4.83 -9.53 -7.75
N LYS A 167 -5.01 -9.76 -9.04
CA LYS A 167 -5.74 -10.92 -9.53
C LYS A 167 -4.92 -12.18 -9.27
N GLY A 168 -5.60 -13.31 -8.99
CA GLY A 168 -4.87 -14.57 -8.84
C GLY A 168 -5.77 -15.78 -8.60
N GLY A 169 -5.27 -16.95 -8.95
CA GLY A 169 -5.92 -18.24 -8.75
C GLY A 169 -5.99 -18.69 -7.27
N TYR A 170 -5.53 -17.87 -6.34
CA TYR A 170 -5.64 -18.16 -4.90
C TYR A 170 -7.01 -17.82 -4.32
N PHE A 171 -7.86 -17.11 -5.06
CA PHE A 171 -9.24 -16.86 -4.67
C PHE A 171 -10.13 -18.08 -4.97
N ARG A 172 -11.02 -18.39 -4.04
CA ARG A 172 -12.08 -19.37 -4.22
C ARG A 172 -13.26 -18.73 -4.97
N GLU A 173 -14.20 -19.57 -5.40
CA GLU A 173 -15.46 -19.10 -6.03
C GLU A 173 -16.14 -18.01 -5.18
N GLY A 174 -16.51 -16.90 -5.80
CA GLY A 174 -17.12 -15.73 -5.17
C GLY A 174 -16.14 -14.74 -4.50
N GLN A 175 -14.90 -15.11 -4.26
CA GLN A 175 -13.92 -14.20 -3.62
C GLN A 175 -13.37 -13.16 -4.62
N ASP A 176 -13.37 -13.46 -5.90
CA ASP A 176 -13.01 -12.49 -6.94
C ASP A 176 -13.96 -11.30 -6.97
N GLU A 177 -15.28 -11.57 -6.79
CA GLU A 177 -16.27 -10.50 -6.66
C GLU A 177 -16.04 -9.62 -5.43
N GLN A 178 -15.63 -10.22 -4.30
CA GLN A 178 -15.26 -9.45 -3.11
C GLN A 178 -14.00 -8.61 -3.36
N ALA A 179 -13.04 -9.13 -4.12
CA ALA A 179 -11.85 -8.39 -4.49
C ALA A 179 -12.16 -7.22 -5.46
N ASP A 180 -13.16 -7.34 -6.33
CA ASP A 180 -13.66 -6.24 -7.15
C ASP A 180 -14.34 -5.16 -6.29
N LYS A 181 -15.13 -5.56 -5.29
CA LYS A 181 -15.72 -4.64 -4.30
C LYS A 181 -14.62 -3.92 -3.49
N HIS A 182 -13.59 -4.64 -3.08
CA HIS A 182 -12.43 -4.03 -2.41
C HIS A 182 -11.74 -3.02 -3.33
N GLN A 183 -11.53 -3.34 -4.61
CA GLN A 183 -10.93 -2.41 -5.56
C GLN A 183 -11.74 -1.11 -5.65
N GLN A 184 -13.07 -1.22 -5.83
CA GLN A 184 -13.95 -0.05 -5.89
C GLN A 184 -13.91 0.76 -4.58
N LEU A 185 -13.94 0.07 -3.44
CA LEU A 185 -13.83 0.72 -2.12
C LEU A 185 -12.54 1.56 -1.99
N MET A 186 -11.40 1.09 -2.51
CA MET A 186 -10.15 1.86 -2.46
C MET A 186 -10.27 3.19 -3.23
N TYR A 187 -10.95 3.19 -4.37
CA TYR A 187 -11.23 4.42 -5.11
C TYR A 187 -12.19 5.34 -4.36
N ASP A 188 -13.29 4.82 -3.83
CA ASP A 188 -14.27 5.60 -3.08
C ASP A 188 -13.66 6.24 -1.83
N ILE A 189 -12.77 5.52 -1.13
CA ILE A 189 -12.00 6.06 -0.01
C ILE A 189 -11.05 7.16 -0.49
N ALA A 190 -10.34 6.97 -1.60
CA ALA A 190 -9.41 7.97 -2.11
C ALA A 190 -10.11 9.25 -2.56
N GLU A 191 -11.33 9.17 -3.09
CA GLU A 191 -12.17 10.32 -3.41
C GLU A 191 -12.64 11.06 -2.15
N THR A 192 -12.93 10.32 -1.08
CA THR A 192 -13.43 10.89 0.19
C THR A 192 -12.31 11.55 1.01
N PHE A 193 -11.12 10.97 0.99
CA PHE A 193 -10.01 11.43 1.83
C PHE A 193 -8.92 12.12 0.99
N GLY A 194 -8.67 13.40 1.23
CA GLY A 194 -7.55 14.12 0.62
C GLY A 194 -6.18 13.46 0.92
N ASN A 195 -5.15 13.73 0.12
CA ASN A 195 -3.82 13.13 0.26
C ASN A 195 -3.81 11.57 0.21
N THR A 196 -4.79 10.97 -0.45
CA THR A 196 -4.98 9.52 -0.57
C THR A 196 -5.03 9.14 -2.05
N TYR A 197 -4.33 8.07 -2.42
CA TYR A 197 -4.15 7.65 -3.81
C TYR A 197 -4.25 6.14 -3.90
N VAL A 198 -4.74 5.62 -5.03
CA VAL A 198 -4.87 4.17 -5.27
C VAL A 198 -3.69 3.67 -6.10
N ILE A 199 -3.07 2.58 -5.65
CA ILE A 199 -2.13 1.76 -6.43
C ILE A 199 -2.91 0.53 -6.88
N ASP A 200 -3.44 0.58 -8.10
CA ASP A 200 -4.35 -0.44 -8.60
C ASP A 200 -3.60 -1.59 -9.28
N LEU A 201 -3.07 -2.50 -8.47
CA LEU A 201 -2.42 -3.71 -8.96
C LEU A 201 -3.42 -4.73 -9.54
N ARG A 202 -4.70 -4.68 -9.13
CA ARG A 202 -5.73 -5.54 -9.70
C ARG A 202 -5.98 -5.23 -11.18
N LYS A 203 -5.93 -3.97 -11.57
CA LYS A 203 -6.16 -3.53 -12.95
C LYS A 203 -4.91 -3.57 -13.81
N TYR A 204 -3.78 -3.17 -13.25
CA TYR A 204 -2.56 -2.91 -14.02
C TYR A 204 -1.42 -3.87 -13.70
N GLY A 205 -1.47 -4.59 -12.57
CA GLY A 205 -0.46 -5.58 -12.21
C GLY A 205 -0.67 -6.93 -12.91
N PRO A 206 0.29 -7.85 -12.77
CA PRO A 206 0.17 -9.21 -13.28
C PRO A 206 -0.88 -10.00 -12.51
N THR A 207 -1.41 -11.03 -13.15
CA THR A 207 -2.22 -12.04 -12.46
C THR A 207 -1.30 -13.02 -11.73
N TYR A 208 -1.56 -13.30 -10.44
CA TYR A 208 -0.75 -14.18 -9.59
C TYR A 208 -1.05 -15.66 -9.86
N GLU A 209 -0.99 -16.03 -11.13
CA GLU A 209 -1.16 -17.40 -11.64
C GLU A 209 -0.30 -17.61 -12.89
N GLY A 210 -0.41 -18.77 -13.55
CA GLY A 210 0.35 -19.07 -14.75
C GLY A 210 1.86 -18.94 -14.51
N GLU A 211 2.55 -18.22 -15.40
CA GLU A 211 4.00 -18.02 -15.28
C GLU A 211 4.40 -17.25 -14.02
N PHE A 212 3.60 -16.29 -13.58
CA PHE A 212 3.87 -15.55 -12.34
C PHE A 212 3.79 -16.48 -11.11
N GLY A 213 2.75 -17.34 -11.06
CA GLY A 213 2.44 -18.18 -9.92
C GLY A 213 3.24 -19.49 -9.85
N ASN A 214 3.83 -19.95 -10.97
CA ASN A 214 4.43 -21.31 -11.08
C ASN A 214 5.93 -21.33 -10.73
N GLY A 215 6.33 -20.71 -9.63
CA GLY A 215 7.70 -20.78 -9.12
C GLY A 215 8.66 -19.74 -9.70
N ILE A 216 8.23 -18.91 -10.68
CA ILE A 216 9.09 -17.85 -11.23
C ILE A 216 9.14 -16.67 -10.28
N TYR A 217 7.98 -16.15 -9.86
CA TYR A 217 7.86 -15.00 -8.93
C TYR A 217 7.20 -15.36 -7.60
N MET A 218 6.47 -16.48 -7.56
CA MET A 218 5.84 -16.97 -6.33
C MET A 218 5.89 -18.52 -6.26
N CYS A 219 5.94 -18.99 -5.01
CA CYS A 219 5.77 -20.39 -4.67
C CYS A 219 4.93 -20.43 -3.39
N GLY A 220 3.62 -20.41 -3.55
CA GLY A 220 2.67 -20.08 -2.48
C GLY A 220 2.70 -18.58 -2.14
N HIS A 221 3.79 -18.09 -1.57
CA HIS A 221 4.10 -16.68 -1.40
C HIS A 221 5.08 -16.15 -2.45
N LEU A 222 5.30 -14.84 -2.49
CA LEU A 222 6.29 -14.23 -3.37
C LEU A 222 7.70 -14.75 -3.02
N ASN A 223 8.52 -14.98 -4.02
CA ASN A 223 9.95 -15.19 -3.84
C ASN A 223 10.71 -13.86 -3.96
N ALA A 224 12.04 -13.86 -3.84
CA ALA A 224 12.86 -12.66 -3.90
C ALA A 224 12.64 -11.84 -5.19
N ALA A 225 12.48 -12.51 -6.34
CA ALA A 225 12.21 -11.84 -7.62
C ALA A 225 10.81 -11.25 -7.65
N GLY A 226 9.81 -11.94 -7.09
CA GLY A 226 8.44 -11.45 -6.96
C GLY A 226 8.34 -10.22 -6.06
N TYR A 227 9.03 -10.22 -4.92
CA TYR A 227 9.10 -9.04 -4.05
C TYR A 227 9.80 -7.86 -4.71
N LEU A 228 10.90 -8.09 -5.45
CA LEU A 228 11.59 -7.04 -6.19
C LEU A 228 10.67 -6.45 -7.28
N LEU A 229 10.01 -7.30 -8.06
CA LEU A 229 9.07 -6.85 -9.10
C LEU A 229 7.90 -6.06 -8.49
N THR A 230 7.35 -6.53 -7.37
CA THR A 230 6.28 -5.81 -6.64
C THR A 230 6.77 -4.44 -6.16
N ALA A 231 8.00 -4.34 -5.65
CA ALA A 231 8.61 -3.06 -5.27
C ALA A 231 8.74 -2.11 -6.48
N GLN A 232 9.18 -2.62 -7.63
CA GLN A 232 9.27 -1.82 -8.86
C GLN A 232 7.89 -1.36 -9.34
N MET A 233 6.87 -2.22 -9.28
CA MET A 233 5.50 -1.85 -9.63
C MET A 233 4.94 -0.76 -8.71
N ILE A 234 5.09 -0.92 -7.39
CA ILE A 234 4.61 0.07 -6.41
C ILE A 234 5.35 1.41 -6.59
N ALA A 235 6.67 1.39 -6.72
CA ALA A 235 7.47 2.60 -6.95
C ALA A 235 7.09 3.30 -8.26
N SER A 236 6.89 2.53 -9.34
CA SER A 236 6.48 3.06 -10.65
C SER A 236 5.09 3.68 -10.61
N TYR A 237 4.18 3.05 -9.87
CA TYR A 237 2.84 3.59 -9.69
C TYR A 237 2.85 4.89 -8.89
N ILE A 238 3.66 4.96 -7.82
CA ILE A 238 3.86 6.20 -7.05
C ILE A 238 4.53 7.27 -7.93
N ASP A 239 5.54 6.91 -8.74
CA ASP A 239 6.15 7.79 -9.73
C ASP A 239 5.10 8.39 -10.67
N TYR A 240 4.23 7.55 -11.22
CA TYR A 240 3.12 7.97 -12.06
C TYR A 240 2.20 8.94 -11.33
N ILE A 241 1.73 8.59 -10.11
CA ILE A 241 0.84 9.43 -9.30
C ILE A 241 1.49 10.79 -9.02
N VAL A 242 2.74 10.83 -8.60
CA VAL A 242 3.45 12.08 -8.28
C VAL A 242 3.58 12.96 -9.51
N ARG A 243 4.00 12.40 -10.67
CA ARG A 243 4.13 13.17 -11.92
C ARG A 243 2.80 13.78 -12.38
N HIS A 244 1.69 13.09 -12.17
CA HIS A 244 0.36 13.57 -12.56
C HIS A 244 -0.28 14.51 -11.52
N ASN A 245 0.30 14.64 -10.31
CA ASN A 245 -0.25 15.43 -9.20
C ASN A 245 0.84 16.27 -8.50
N LEU A 246 1.78 16.84 -9.22
CA LEU A 246 2.94 17.57 -8.66
C LEU A 246 2.58 18.62 -7.62
N ARG A 247 1.42 19.25 -7.74
CA ARG A 247 0.94 20.25 -6.77
C ARG A 247 0.71 19.67 -5.39
N ASP A 248 0.20 18.45 -5.32
CA ASP A 248 -0.11 17.77 -4.06
C ASP A 248 1.15 17.33 -3.33
N PHE A 249 2.24 17.11 -4.07
CA PHE A 249 3.51 16.62 -3.53
C PHE A 249 4.57 17.71 -3.29
N ARG A 250 4.25 18.98 -3.61
CA ARG A 250 5.19 20.11 -3.49
C ARG A 250 5.76 20.32 -2.08
N ALA A 251 5.00 19.95 -1.04
CA ALA A 251 5.38 20.13 0.36
C ALA A 251 5.89 18.84 1.04
N VAL A 252 6.04 17.74 0.31
CA VAL A 252 6.46 16.43 0.89
C VAL A 252 7.77 16.56 1.67
N GLY A 253 8.71 17.37 1.21
CA GLY A 253 9.98 17.62 1.91
C GLY A 253 9.83 18.17 3.33
N PHE A 254 8.70 18.80 3.66
CA PHE A 254 8.43 19.36 4.99
C PHE A 254 7.70 18.39 5.93
N ILE A 255 7.10 17.31 5.43
CA ILE A 255 6.38 16.34 6.24
C ILE A 255 7.33 15.73 7.29
N GLY A 256 6.90 15.70 8.55
CA GLY A 256 7.70 15.21 9.67
C GLY A 256 8.87 16.11 10.09
N THR A 257 8.90 17.37 9.64
CA THR A 257 9.90 18.35 10.05
C THR A 257 9.28 19.48 10.88
N ARG A 258 10.12 20.25 11.58
CA ARG A 258 9.71 21.48 12.29
C ARG A 258 9.13 22.58 11.36
N HIS A 259 9.30 22.43 10.05
CA HIS A 259 8.90 23.41 9.03
C HIS A 259 7.58 23.05 8.33
N ARG A 260 6.89 22.00 8.77
CA ARG A 260 5.66 21.51 8.12
C ARG A 260 4.56 22.56 7.97
N ASN A 261 4.54 23.59 8.83
CA ASN A 261 3.52 24.65 8.83
C ASN A 261 3.88 25.87 7.96
N ILE A 262 4.98 25.82 7.22
CA ILE A 262 5.32 26.91 6.31
C ILE A 262 4.35 26.83 5.12
N LYS A 263 3.51 27.88 4.99
CA LYS A 263 2.64 28.03 3.83
C LYS A 263 3.51 28.18 2.59
N VAL A 264 3.41 27.24 1.67
CA VAL A 264 3.97 27.40 0.33
C VAL A 264 3.06 28.36 -0.42
N PRO A 265 3.56 29.50 -0.93
CA PRO A 265 2.72 30.46 -1.62
C PRO A 265 2.02 29.78 -2.82
N GLU A 266 0.71 29.91 -2.88
CA GLU A 266 -0.03 29.65 -4.10
C GLU A 266 0.30 30.78 -5.06
N LYS A 267 1.02 30.52 -6.13
CA LYS A 267 1.09 31.45 -7.24
C LYS A 267 -0.25 31.36 -7.96
N GLU A 268 -0.95 32.49 -7.99
CA GLU A 268 -2.09 32.73 -8.86
C GLU A 268 -1.75 32.45 -10.34
#